data_e15517d40e8eb12bbc790253f29d0c26
#
_entry.id   e15517d40e8eb12bbc790253f29d0c26
#
_cell.length_a   1.000
_cell.length_b   1.000
_cell.length_c   1.000
_cell.angle_alpha   90.00
_cell.angle_beta   90.00
_cell.angle_gamma   90.00
#
_symmetry.space_group_name_H-M   'P 1'
#
loop_
_entity.id
_entity.type
_entity.pdbx_description
1 polymer ?
#
loop_
_entity_poly.entity_id
_entity_poly.type
_entity_poly.pdbx_seq_one_letter_code
_entity_poly.pdbx_strand_id
1 'polypeptide(L)'
;MESKEARKRKLEEYEMQLFGFHSRAVYATLKGIVYNRIKSKAEKLCETLENTYKFENEQLEVLRNNKKQIIKAYANGAKPHLKNIESYANKFIAVPDNVLLEEDKYQRVQYTAAEFANMKQNLEDMQQRAKR
;
A
#
# COMPACT_ATOMS: atom_id res chain seq x y z
N MET A 1 2.72 -16.25 -17.83
CA MET A 1 1.65 -15.65 -17.00
C MET A 1 2.30 -14.81 -15.92
N GLU A 2 2.14 -13.53 -15.99
CA GLU A 2 2.70 -12.61 -14.99
C GLU A 2 1.97 -12.83 -13.66
N SER A 3 2.71 -12.99 -12.55
CA SER A 3 2.09 -13.19 -11.24
C SER A 3 1.34 -11.93 -10.81
N LYS A 4 0.26 -12.09 -10.02
CA LYS A 4 -0.49 -10.94 -9.44
C LYS A 4 0.44 -9.97 -8.71
N GLU A 5 1.48 -10.50 -8.08
CA GLU A 5 2.47 -9.72 -7.32
C GLU A 5 3.38 -8.89 -8.24
N ALA A 6 3.83 -9.45 -9.35
CA ALA A 6 4.65 -8.75 -10.34
C ALA A 6 3.86 -7.59 -10.97
N ARG A 7 2.59 -7.83 -11.33
CA ARG A 7 1.69 -6.80 -11.86
C ARG A 7 1.45 -5.66 -10.86
N LYS A 8 1.26 -6.01 -9.59
CA LYS A 8 1.08 -5.03 -8.52
C LYS A 8 2.32 -4.13 -8.34
N ARG A 9 3.51 -4.72 -8.35
CA ARG A 9 4.78 -3.96 -8.27
C ARG A 9 4.94 -3.02 -9.45
N LYS A 10 4.61 -3.45 -10.65
CA LYS A 10 4.67 -2.62 -11.85
C LYS A 10 3.73 -1.41 -11.75
N LEU A 11 2.53 -1.58 -11.24
CA LEU A 11 1.59 -0.47 -10.99
C LEU A 11 2.12 0.49 -9.91
N GLU A 12 2.73 -0.02 -8.84
CA GLU A 12 3.36 0.80 -7.82
C GLU A 12 4.55 1.61 -8.38
N GLU A 13 5.34 1.04 -9.28
CA GLU A 13 6.40 1.78 -10.00
C GLU A 13 5.83 2.91 -10.85
N TYR A 14 4.72 2.68 -11.55
CA TYR A 14 4.03 3.72 -12.31
C TYR A 14 3.49 4.83 -11.41
N GLU A 15 2.91 4.48 -10.27
CA GLU A 15 2.46 5.46 -9.28
C GLU A 15 3.63 6.31 -8.77
N MET A 16 4.76 5.70 -8.45
CA MET A 16 5.98 6.41 -8.03
C MET A 16 6.49 7.37 -9.10
N GLN A 17 6.47 6.99 -10.37
CA GLN A 17 6.91 7.84 -11.47
C GLN A 17 5.94 9.00 -11.74
N LEU A 18 4.62 8.76 -11.64
CA LEU A 18 3.60 9.76 -11.93
C LEU A 18 3.37 10.74 -10.76
N PHE A 19 3.40 10.24 -9.52
CA PHE A 19 2.99 11.00 -8.35
C PHE A 19 4.10 11.22 -7.33
N GLY A 20 5.20 10.50 -7.41
CA GLY A 20 6.25 10.50 -6.40
C GLY A 20 5.94 9.66 -5.16
N PHE A 21 4.81 8.98 -5.12
CA PHE A 21 4.39 8.05 -4.06
C PHE A 21 3.47 6.97 -4.62
N HIS A 22 3.27 5.89 -3.89
CA HIS A 22 2.30 4.85 -4.25
C HIS A 22 1.18 4.74 -3.19
N SER A 23 0.01 4.30 -3.61
CA SER A 23 -1.21 4.20 -2.79
C SER A 23 -1.02 3.39 -1.50
N ARG A 24 -0.25 2.32 -1.55
CA ARG A 24 0.06 1.49 -0.37
C ARG A 24 0.83 2.26 0.71
N ALA A 25 1.78 3.11 0.33
CA ALA A 25 2.54 3.93 1.29
C ALA A 25 1.64 4.98 1.96
N VAL A 26 0.74 5.60 1.21
CA VAL A 26 -0.26 6.53 1.74
C VAL A 26 -1.14 5.85 2.78
N TYR A 27 -1.65 4.67 2.47
CA TYR A 27 -2.47 3.90 3.40
C TYR A 27 -1.70 3.47 4.66
N ALA A 28 -0.47 2.96 4.50
CA ALA A 28 0.37 2.54 5.63
C ALA A 28 0.69 3.72 6.56
N THR A 29 1.00 4.89 6.01
CA THR A 29 1.25 6.12 6.77
C THR A 29 0.00 6.55 7.55
N LEU A 30 -1.16 6.56 6.90
CA LEU A 30 -2.42 6.92 7.55
C LEU A 30 -2.79 5.96 8.68
N LYS A 31 -2.62 4.66 8.46
CA LYS A 31 -2.82 3.62 9.49
C LYS A 31 -1.92 3.85 10.70
N GLY A 32 -0.65 4.19 10.48
CA GLY A 32 0.31 4.53 11.53
C GLY A 32 -0.11 5.77 12.31
N ILE A 33 -0.56 6.82 11.64
CA ILE A 33 -1.05 8.05 12.28
C ILE A 33 -2.27 7.77 13.16
N VAL A 34 -3.24 7.02 12.68
CA VAL A 34 -4.45 6.64 13.43
C VAL A 34 -4.08 5.86 14.68
N TYR A 35 -3.23 4.85 14.56
CA TYR A 35 -2.77 4.06 15.70
C TYR A 35 -2.03 4.91 16.75
N ASN A 36 -1.12 5.75 16.32
CA ASN A 36 -0.36 6.63 17.22
C ASN A 36 -1.27 7.63 17.93
N ARG A 37 -2.29 8.15 17.27
CA ARG A 37 -3.28 9.03 17.91
C ARG A 37 -4.12 8.31 18.96
N ILE A 38 -4.58 7.09 18.68
CA ILE A 38 -5.31 6.26 19.65
C ILE A 38 -4.43 6.02 20.88
N LYS A 39 -3.19 5.60 20.68
CA LYS A 39 -2.23 5.34 21.75
C LYS A 39 -1.97 6.60 22.58
N SER A 40 -1.65 7.72 21.94
CA SER A 40 -1.37 9.00 22.61
C SER A 40 -2.57 9.51 23.44
N LYS A 41 -3.79 9.39 22.91
CA LYS A 41 -5.01 9.78 23.62
C LYS A 41 -5.28 8.89 24.83
N ALA A 42 -5.09 7.59 24.73
CA ALA A 42 -5.24 6.65 25.83
C ALA A 42 -4.18 6.89 26.92
N GLU A 43 -2.94 7.17 26.53
CA GLU A 43 -1.87 7.51 27.47
C GLU A 43 -2.18 8.79 28.25
N LYS A 44 -2.61 9.86 27.54
CA LYS A 44 -3.00 11.13 28.19
C LYS A 44 -4.20 10.97 29.12
N LEU A 45 -5.18 10.15 28.77
CA LEU A 45 -6.31 9.87 29.62
C LEU A 45 -5.85 9.19 30.92
N CYS A 46 -5.01 8.18 30.83
CA CYS A 46 -4.48 7.47 32.01
C CYS A 46 -3.61 8.38 32.87
N GLU A 47 -2.75 9.18 32.28
CA GLU A 47 -1.92 10.18 32.96
C GLU A 47 -2.79 11.19 33.70
N THR A 48 -3.83 11.70 33.09
CA THR A 48 -4.80 12.61 33.74
C THR A 48 -5.49 11.95 34.91
N LEU A 49 -5.90 10.69 34.79
CA LEU A 49 -6.51 9.95 35.90
C LEU A 49 -5.51 9.72 37.05
N GLU A 50 -4.27 9.34 36.73
CA GLU A 50 -3.21 9.16 37.75
C GLU A 50 -2.92 10.47 38.51
N ASN A 51 -2.91 11.61 37.81
CA ASN A 51 -2.67 12.91 38.42
C ASN A 51 -3.86 13.45 39.22
N THR A 52 -5.08 13.10 38.84
CA THR A 52 -6.31 13.56 39.49
C THR A 52 -6.68 12.73 40.71
N TYR A 53 -6.46 11.43 40.62
CA TYR A 53 -6.78 10.46 41.68
C TYR A 53 -5.50 9.81 42.19
N LYS A 54 -5.35 9.71 43.49
CA LYS A 54 -4.24 8.96 44.10
C LYS A 54 -4.60 7.48 44.11
N PHE A 55 -4.06 6.73 43.16
CA PHE A 55 -4.25 5.29 43.08
C PHE A 55 -3.18 4.55 43.88
N GLU A 56 -3.60 3.45 44.53
CA GLU A 56 -2.69 2.46 45.09
C GLU A 56 -2.07 1.59 44.00
N ASN A 57 -1.00 0.84 44.31
CA ASN A 57 -0.25 0.05 43.33
C ASN A 57 -1.14 -0.97 42.57
N GLU A 58 -2.08 -1.60 43.24
CA GLU A 58 -3.03 -2.54 42.62
C GLU A 58 -3.95 -1.84 41.61
N GLN A 59 -4.43 -0.65 41.97
CA GLN A 59 -5.28 0.17 41.10
C GLN A 59 -4.52 0.70 39.88
N LEU A 60 -3.24 1.04 40.03
CA LEU A 60 -2.39 1.42 38.92
C LEU A 60 -2.18 0.29 37.92
N GLU A 61 -2.05 -0.94 38.42
CA GLU A 61 -1.94 -2.11 37.55
C GLU A 61 -3.23 -2.37 36.75
N VAL A 62 -4.38 -2.24 37.39
CA VAL A 62 -5.69 -2.31 36.74
C VAL A 62 -5.83 -1.22 35.68
N LEU A 63 -5.43 0.01 35.99
CA LEU A 63 -5.44 1.13 35.02
C LEU A 63 -4.57 0.86 33.82
N ARG A 64 -3.37 0.32 34.00
CA ARG A 64 -2.46 -0.05 32.90
C ARG A 64 -3.05 -1.14 32.01
N ASN A 65 -3.68 -2.16 32.60
CA ASN A 65 -4.34 -3.22 31.85
C ASN A 65 -5.55 -2.68 31.07
N ASN A 66 -6.35 -1.83 31.68
CA ASN A 66 -7.48 -1.16 31.04
C ASN A 66 -7.03 -0.27 29.89
N LYS A 67 -5.90 0.45 30.04
CA LYS A 67 -5.29 1.23 28.96
C LYS A 67 -4.97 0.37 27.74
N LYS A 68 -4.33 -0.78 27.93
CA LYS A 68 -4.04 -1.72 26.85
C LYS A 68 -5.30 -2.22 26.16
N GLN A 69 -6.35 -2.52 26.94
CA GLN A 69 -7.63 -2.97 26.40
C GLN A 69 -8.35 -1.88 25.61
N ILE A 70 -8.32 -0.64 26.07
CA ILE A 70 -8.89 0.51 25.36
C ILE A 70 -8.17 0.73 24.01
N ILE A 71 -6.85 0.75 24.02
CA ILE A 71 -6.05 0.89 22.79
C ILE A 71 -6.41 -0.23 21.80
N LYS A 72 -6.48 -1.46 22.25
CA LYS A 72 -6.85 -2.61 21.41
C LYS A 72 -8.27 -2.51 20.86
N ALA A 73 -9.24 -2.11 21.70
CA ALA A 73 -10.63 -1.94 21.31
C ALA A 73 -10.79 -0.85 20.23
N TYR A 74 -10.19 0.32 20.43
CA TYR A 74 -10.22 1.40 19.43
C TYR A 74 -9.48 1.04 18.16
N ALA A 75 -8.33 0.38 18.24
CA ALA A 75 -7.60 -0.09 17.06
C ALA A 75 -8.42 -1.11 16.25
N ASN A 76 -9.10 -2.03 16.91
CA ASN A 76 -10.01 -2.98 16.26
C ASN A 76 -11.24 -2.29 15.66
N GLY A 77 -11.81 -1.31 16.34
CA GLY A 77 -12.92 -0.50 15.82
C GLY A 77 -12.55 0.36 14.62
N ALA A 78 -11.31 0.78 14.53
CA ALA A 78 -10.81 1.57 13.40
C ALA A 78 -10.56 0.71 12.12
N LYS A 79 -10.36 -0.60 12.25
CA LYS A 79 -10.04 -1.48 11.11
C LYS A 79 -11.03 -1.42 9.95
N PRO A 80 -12.37 -1.49 10.14
CA PRO A 80 -13.32 -1.38 9.04
C PRO A 80 -13.22 -0.05 8.29
N HIS A 81 -13.05 1.04 9.04
CA HIS A 81 -12.91 2.38 8.47
C HIS A 81 -11.60 2.53 7.69
N LEU A 82 -10.51 1.95 8.18
CA LEU A 82 -9.22 1.92 7.47
C LEU A 82 -9.30 1.08 6.19
N LYS A 83 -10.05 -0.02 6.18
CA LYS A 83 -10.31 -0.79 4.95
C LYS A 83 -11.10 0.01 3.93
N ASN A 84 -12.06 0.82 4.35
CA ASN A 84 -12.79 1.71 3.46
C ASN A 84 -11.84 2.76 2.84
N ILE A 85 -10.95 3.33 3.63
CA ILE A 85 -9.95 4.29 3.15
C ILE A 85 -8.98 3.61 2.17
N GLU A 86 -8.54 2.39 2.43
CA GLU A 86 -7.72 1.60 1.51
C GLU A 86 -8.44 1.38 0.18
N SER A 87 -9.72 1.04 0.22
CA SER A 87 -10.55 0.90 -0.98
C SER A 87 -10.63 2.19 -1.78
N TYR A 88 -10.82 3.33 -1.13
CA TYR A 88 -10.81 4.65 -1.77
C TYR A 88 -9.44 4.99 -2.37
N ALA A 89 -8.36 4.73 -1.65
CA ALA A 89 -7.01 4.95 -2.15
C ALA A 89 -6.74 4.11 -3.42
N ASN A 90 -7.12 2.85 -3.39
CA ASN A 90 -6.99 1.96 -4.56
C ASN A 90 -7.87 2.40 -5.73
N LYS A 91 -9.02 3.00 -5.47
CA LYS A 91 -9.94 3.46 -6.52
C LYS A 91 -9.52 4.79 -7.15
N PHE A 92 -9.01 5.73 -6.37
CA PHE A 92 -8.79 7.12 -6.80
C PHE A 92 -7.31 7.50 -6.94
N ILE A 93 -6.41 6.87 -6.22
CA ILE A 93 -4.98 7.16 -6.26
C ILE A 93 -4.23 6.14 -7.10
N ALA A 94 -4.60 4.86 -7.01
CA ALA A 94 -3.93 3.80 -7.76
C ALA A 94 -4.08 4.01 -9.28
N VAL A 95 -2.99 3.74 -10.00
CA VAL A 95 -2.98 3.80 -11.46
C VAL A 95 -3.80 2.64 -12.01
N PRO A 96 -4.78 2.89 -12.90
CA PRO A 96 -5.53 1.82 -13.57
C PRO A 96 -4.63 0.92 -14.43
N ASP A 97 -5.01 -0.33 -14.57
CA ASP A 97 -4.27 -1.36 -15.32
C ASP A 97 -4.04 -1.01 -16.80
N ASN A 98 -4.89 -0.15 -17.36
CA ASN A 98 -4.84 0.25 -18.77
C ASN A 98 -3.99 1.50 -19.02
N VAL A 99 -3.44 2.11 -17.98
CA VAL A 99 -2.54 3.27 -18.12
C VAL A 99 -1.13 2.78 -18.36
N LEU A 100 -0.51 3.31 -19.41
CA LEU A 100 0.88 3.07 -19.76
C LEU A 100 1.63 4.40 -19.75
N LEU A 101 2.87 4.36 -19.27
CA LEU A 101 3.80 5.48 -19.42
C LEU A 101 4.13 5.71 -20.90
N GLU A 102 4.56 6.91 -21.24
CA GLU A 102 4.96 7.28 -22.61
C GLU A 102 5.96 6.29 -23.20
N GLU A 103 6.93 5.88 -22.37
CA GLU A 103 7.98 4.92 -22.74
C GLU A 103 7.44 3.52 -23.03
N ASP A 104 6.31 3.16 -22.39
CA ASP A 104 5.68 1.84 -22.51
C ASP A 104 4.52 1.80 -23.52
N LYS A 105 4.26 2.90 -24.23
CA LYS A 105 3.17 2.96 -25.24
C LYS A 105 3.28 1.91 -26.32
N TYR A 106 4.49 1.50 -26.67
CA TYR A 106 4.73 0.42 -27.63
C TYR A 106 4.20 -0.94 -27.16
N GLN A 107 4.01 -1.15 -25.85
CA GLN A 107 3.42 -2.37 -25.28
C GLN A 107 1.91 -2.48 -25.51
N ARG A 108 1.24 -1.43 -25.99
CA ARG A 108 -0.18 -1.46 -26.37
C ARG A 108 -0.45 -2.37 -27.56
N VAL A 109 0.54 -2.58 -28.39
CA VAL A 109 0.43 -3.47 -29.54
C VAL A 109 0.51 -4.91 -29.03
N GLN A 110 -0.60 -5.60 -29.01
CA GLN A 110 -0.63 -7.01 -28.71
C GLN A 110 -0.31 -7.79 -29.97
N TYR A 111 0.77 -8.56 -29.93
CA TYR A 111 1.16 -9.47 -30.99
C TYR A 111 0.65 -10.88 -30.68
N THR A 112 0.13 -11.56 -31.67
CA THR A 112 -0.13 -12.99 -31.57
C THR A 112 1.19 -13.76 -31.47
N ALA A 113 1.14 -14.98 -30.93
CA ALA A 113 2.34 -15.84 -30.85
C ALA A 113 2.96 -16.07 -32.23
N ALA A 114 2.14 -16.19 -33.29
CA ALA A 114 2.59 -16.35 -34.67
C ALA A 114 3.29 -15.09 -35.21
N GLU A 115 2.74 -13.91 -34.96
CA GLU A 115 3.35 -12.63 -35.35
C GLU A 115 4.68 -12.40 -34.62
N PHE A 116 4.75 -12.71 -33.34
CA PHE A 116 5.98 -12.61 -32.58
C PHE A 116 7.06 -13.57 -33.11
N ALA A 117 6.70 -14.82 -33.41
CA ALA A 117 7.60 -15.80 -34.01
C ALA A 117 8.14 -15.34 -35.38
N ASN A 118 7.28 -14.75 -36.24
CA ASN A 118 7.69 -14.19 -37.53
C ASN A 118 8.65 -13.00 -37.36
N MET A 119 8.38 -12.11 -36.41
CA MET A 119 9.28 -10.97 -36.12
C MET A 119 10.65 -11.45 -35.64
N LYS A 120 10.68 -12.47 -34.78
CA LYS A 120 11.91 -13.08 -34.28
C LYS A 120 12.73 -13.70 -35.42
N GLN A 121 12.07 -14.47 -36.30
CA GLN A 121 12.71 -15.07 -37.48
C GLN A 121 13.29 -14.01 -38.41
N ASN A 122 12.53 -12.96 -38.71
CA ASN A 122 13.00 -11.85 -39.55
C ASN A 122 14.21 -11.14 -38.94
N LEU A 123 14.26 -10.97 -37.63
CA LEU A 123 15.39 -10.39 -36.92
C LEU A 123 16.63 -11.28 -37.05
N GLU A 124 16.50 -12.57 -36.85
CA GLU A 124 17.58 -13.55 -37.01
C GLU A 124 18.11 -13.55 -38.44
N ASP A 125 17.26 -13.51 -39.45
CA ASP A 125 17.62 -13.43 -40.88
C ASP A 125 18.40 -12.14 -41.19
N MET A 126 17.94 -11.02 -40.66
CA MET A 126 18.63 -9.73 -40.83
C MET A 126 19.99 -9.72 -40.13
N GLN A 127 20.11 -10.31 -38.96
CA GLN A 127 21.41 -10.43 -38.26
C GLN A 127 22.38 -11.31 -39.03
N GLN A 128 21.93 -12.40 -39.65
CA GLN A 128 22.77 -13.25 -40.50
C GLN A 128 23.23 -12.53 -41.75
N ARG A 129 22.36 -11.74 -42.36
CA ARG A 129 22.74 -10.89 -43.55
C ARG A 129 23.74 -9.83 -43.18
N ALA A 130 23.64 -9.24 -42.03
CA ALA A 130 24.59 -8.21 -41.56
C ALA A 130 25.97 -8.76 -41.21
N LYS A 131 26.10 -10.06 -40.95
CA LYS A 131 27.38 -10.75 -40.65
C LYS A 131 28.11 -11.25 -41.91
N ARG A 132 27.48 -11.20 -43.08
CA ARG A 132 28.08 -11.54 -44.38
C ARG A 132 28.71 -10.32 -45.01
#